data_e4c2da9d8899e78b32a830427a57291e
#
_entry.id   e4c2da9d8899e78b32a830427a57291e
#
_cell.length_a   1.000
_cell.length_b   1.000
_cell.length_c   1.000
_cell.angle_alpha   90.00
_cell.angle_beta   90.00
_cell.angle_gamma   90.00
#
_symmetry.space_group_name_H-M   'P 1'
#
loop_
_entity.id
_entity.type
_entity.pdbx_description
1 polymer ?
#
loop_
_entity_poly.entity_id
_entity_poly.type
_entity_poly.pdbx_seq_one_letter_code
_entity_poly.pdbx_strand_id
1 'polypeptide(L)'
;QDIDLQTTAGKIADFRRRQAQARVPSGEAAVEKQHARGKHTARERIDLLLDEGSFVEFDALAVHRSTAFGMEKKKPLGDGLVSGYGTVDGRPVAVYSQDFTVYGGSLSQVNGEKIVKVQEFALRNGCPVVGILDGGGARIQEGVASLAMFADIFRNNVHASGVVPQISLIRGPSAGGAAYSPALTDYVVMVDKTSHMFITGPDVIKTVTGEDVDMETLGGAR
;
A
#
# COMPACT_ATOMS: atom_id res chain seq x y z
N GLN A 1 23.19 19.03 -13.14
CA GLN A 1 23.22 20.45 -12.84
C GLN A 1 22.98 20.61 -11.34
N ASP A 2 23.89 21.37 -10.68
CA ASP A 2 23.69 21.72 -9.27
C ASP A 2 22.44 22.63 -9.16
N ILE A 3 21.49 22.20 -8.33
CA ILE A 3 20.24 22.94 -8.10
C ILE A 3 20.48 23.95 -6.98
N ASP A 4 20.47 25.23 -7.31
CA ASP A 4 20.60 26.30 -6.31
C ASP A 4 19.28 26.47 -5.52
N LEU A 5 19.23 25.88 -4.34
CA LEU A 5 18.06 25.92 -3.44
C LEU A 5 17.80 27.30 -2.80
N GLN A 6 18.66 28.29 -3.02
CA GLN A 6 18.41 29.66 -2.54
C GLN A 6 17.44 30.42 -3.45
N THR A 7 17.28 29.97 -4.70
CA THR A 7 16.38 30.58 -5.68
C THR A 7 15.01 29.87 -5.74
N THR A 8 13.96 30.60 -6.11
CA THR A 8 12.63 30.04 -6.38
C THR A 8 12.68 29.00 -7.50
N ALA A 9 13.42 29.29 -8.58
CA ALA A 9 13.58 28.36 -9.70
C ALA A 9 14.25 27.07 -9.26
N GLY A 10 15.29 27.14 -8.42
CA GLY A 10 15.96 25.96 -7.87
C GLY A 10 15.06 25.14 -6.93
N LYS A 11 14.27 25.80 -6.08
CA LYS A 11 13.28 25.10 -5.23
C LYS A 11 12.22 24.34 -6.05
N ILE A 12 11.72 24.95 -7.13
CA ILE A 12 10.78 24.31 -8.04
C ILE A 12 11.44 23.13 -8.77
N ALA A 13 12.68 23.29 -9.22
CA ALA A 13 13.43 22.21 -9.87
C ALA A 13 13.65 21.01 -8.92
N ASP A 14 14.04 21.27 -7.67
CA ASP A 14 14.19 20.22 -6.64
C ASP A 14 12.84 19.52 -6.33
N PHE A 15 11.77 20.27 -6.20
CA PHE A 15 10.43 19.70 -6.00
C PHE A 15 10.04 18.76 -7.15
N ARG A 16 10.22 19.19 -8.40
CA ARG A 16 9.94 18.35 -9.59
C ARG A 16 10.83 17.11 -9.62
N ARG A 17 12.10 17.23 -9.26
CA ARG A 17 13.03 16.11 -9.14
C ARG A 17 12.53 15.09 -8.11
N ARG A 18 12.12 15.54 -6.93
CA ARG A 18 11.55 14.67 -5.88
C ARG A 18 10.24 14.00 -6.31
N GLN A 19 9.37 14.74 -7.00
CA GLN A 19 8.15 14.15 -7.58
C GLN A 19 8.47 13.04 -8.58
N ALA A 20 9.45 13.24 -9.46
CA ALA A 20 9.89 12.21 -10.39
C ALA A 20 10.49 11.00 -9.64
N GLN A 21 11.31 11.23 -8.62
CA GLN A 21 11.88 10.17 -7.77
C GLN A 21 10.81 9.38 -7.02
N ALA A 22 9.74 10.04 -6.56
CA ALA A 22 8.62 9.38 -5.86
C ALA A 22 7.84 8.41 -6.76
N ARG A 23 7.94 8.55 -8.08
CA ARG A 23 7.31 7.63 -9.03
C ARG A 23 8.01 6.26 -9.09
N VAL A 24 9.32 6.23 -8.81
CA VAL A 24 10.15 5.01 -8.83
C VAL A 24 11.04 4.99 -7.58
N PRO A 25 10.43 4.87 -6.38
CA PRO A 25 11.13 5.10 -5.10
C PRO A 25 12.23 4.07 -4.82
N SER A 26 12.16 2.88 -5.41
CA SER A 26 13.14 1.80 -5.26
C SER A 26 14.07 1.64 -6.46
N GLY A 27 13.94 2.50 -7.49
CA GLY A 27 14.73 2.46 -8.72
C GLY A 27 14.21 1.48 -9.77
N GLU A 28 14.62 1.66 -11.02
CA GLU A 28 14.14 0.89 -12.19
C GLU A 28 14.38 -0.61 -12.07
N ALA A 29 15.52 -1.03 -11.52
CA ALA A 29 15.81 -2.45 -11.33
C ALA A 29 14.80 -3.17 -10.41
N ALA A 30 14.21 -2.45 -9.45
CA ALA A 30 13.17 -3.00 -8.59
C ALA A 30 11.83 -3.13 -9.34
N VAL A 31 11.54 -2.20 -10.23
CA VAL A 31 10.39 -2.25 -11.14
C VAL A 31 10.52 -3.44 -12.10
N GLU A 32 11.66 -3.60 -12.76
CA GLU A 32 11.93 -4.72 -13.65
C GLU A 32 11.78 -6.07 -12.94
N LYS A 33 12.25 -6.19 -11.70
CA LYS A 33 12.08 -7.39 -10.87
C LYS A 33 10.61 -7.66 -10.55
N GLN A 34 9.78 -6.63 -10.38
CA GLN A 34 8.34 -6.76 -10.16
C GLN A 34 7.65 -7.26 -11.44
N HIS A 35 7.98 -6.68 -12.59
CA HIS A 35 7.47 -7.09 -13.90
C HIS A 35 7.89 -8.52 -14.25
N ALA A 36 9.13 -8.92 -13.98
CA ALA A 36 9.60 -10.29 -14.20
C ALA A 36 8.82 -11.35 -13.43
N ARG A 37 8.10 -10.95 -12.37
CA ARG A 37 7.17 -11.81 -11.60
C ARG A 37 5.74 -11.78 -12.15
N GLY A 38 5.50 -11.15 -13.29
CA GLY A 38 4.16 -10.96 -13.88
C GLY A 38 3.28 -9.98 -13.09
N LYS A 39 3.87 -9.08 -12.29
CA LYS A 39 3.14 -8.15 -11.42
C LYS A 39 3.37 -6.71 -11.84
N HIS A 40 2.32 -5.91 -11.87
CA HIS A 40 2.40 -4.46 -12.01
C HIS A 40 2.93 -3.80 -10.72
N THR A 41 3.50 -2.60 -10.86
CA THR A 41 3.82 -1.73 -9.73
C THR A 41 2.54 -1.16 -9.10
N ALA A 42 2.67 -0.58 -7.90
CA ALA A 42 1.54 0.05 -7.22
C ALA A 42 0.90 1.18 -8.05
N ARG A 43 1.72 1.97 -8.73
CA ARG A 43 1.27 3.08 -9.57
C ARG A 43 0.55 2.60 -10.83
N GLU A 44 1.13 1.66 -11.56
CA GLU A 44 0.50 1.07 -12.73
C GLU A 44 -0.87 0.47 -12.44
N ARG A 45 -1.06 -0.12 -11.25
CA ARG A 45 -2.38 -0.65 -10.83
C ARG A 45 -3.41 0.46 -10.63
N ILE A 46 -3.01 1.61 -10.12
CA ILE A 46 -3.87 2.79 -9.99
C ILE A 46 -4.20 3.36 -11.37
N ASP A 47 -3.19 3.48 -12.25
CA ASP A 47 -3.38 3.98 -13.61
C ASP A 47 -4.28 3.06 -14.46
N LEU A 48 -4.28 1.74 -14.19
CA LEU A 48 -5.20 0.77 -14.82
C LEU A 48 -6.62 0.81 -14.26
N LEU A 49 -6.81 1.28 -13.02
CA LEU A 49 -8.10 1.32 -12.36
C LEU A 49 -8.86 2.62 -12.66
N LEU A 50 -8.17 3.74 -12.66
CA LEU A 50 -8.77 5.06 -12.72
C LEU A 50 -8.84 5.59 -14.15
N ASP A 51 -9.78 6.50 -14.40
CA ASP A 51 -9.87 7.26 -15.65
C ASP A 51 -8.58 8.04 -15.89
N GLU A 52 -8.12 8.07 -17.14
CA GLU A 52 -6.88 8.73 -17.53
C GLU A 52 -6.82 10.18 -17.06
N GLY A 53 -5.73 10.54 -16.39
CA GLY A 53 -5.49 11.90 -15.89
C GLY A 53 -6.32 12.32 -14.67
N SER A 54 -7.19 11.45 -14.14
CA SER A 54 -8.04 11.78 -12.99
C SER A 54 -7.33 11.66 -11.63
N PHE A 55 -6.20 10.96 -11.56
CA PHE A 55 -5.55 10.66 -10.28
C PHE A 55 -4.93 11.89 -9.61
N VAL A 56 -5.35 12.16 -8.39
CA VAL A 56 -4.76 13.17 -7.49
C VAL A 56 -4.10 12.45 -6.32
N GLU A 57 -2.77 12.47 -6.30
CA GLU A 57 -1.97 11.75 -5.31
C GLU A 57 -1.86 12.50 -3.99
N PHE A 58 -2.00 11.79 -2.87
CA PHE A 58 -1.73 12.29 -1.51
C PHE A 58 -0.35 11.87 -1.03
N ASP A 59 0.37 12.80 -0.40
CA ASP A 59 1.57 12.52 0.40
C ASP A 59 2.67 11.74 -0.35
N ALA A 60 2.85 12.02 -1.65
CA ALA A 60 3.85 11.36 -2.50
C ALA A 60 5.30 11.49 -1.96
N LEU A 61 5.58 12.55 -1.20
CA LEU A 61 6.91 12.86 -0.67
C LEU A 61 7.09 12.43 0.80
N ALA A 62 6.07 11.83 1.42
CA ALA A 62 6.17 11.33 2.79
C ALA A 62 7.21 10.20 2.88
N VAL A 63 7.92 10.13 4.00
CA VAL A 63 8.92 9.09 4.27
C VAL A 63 8.74 8.56 5.69
N HIS A 64 9.15 7.32 5.95
CA HIS A 64 9.08 6.74 7.29
C HIS A 64 9.92 7.54 8.31
N ARG A 65 9.55 7.44 9.58
CA ARG A 65 10.20 8.16 10.69
C ARG A 65 11.18 7.29 11.47
N SER A 66 11.30 6.00 11.12
CA SER A 66 12.16 5.06 11.82
C SER A 66 13.63 5.48 11.78
N THR A 67 14.28 5.35 12.94
CA THR A 67 15.73 5.58 13.12
C THR A 67 16.44 4.30 13.60
N ALA A 68 15.69 3.20 13.84
CA ALA A 68 16.23 1.93 14.27
C ALA A 68 16.68 1.06 13.08
N PHE A 69 17.55 0.11 13.36
CA PHE A 69 18.01 -0.91 12.38
C PHE A 69 18.61 -0.33 11.10
N GLY A 70 19.19 0.89 11.16
CA GLY A 70 19.81 1.54 10.00
C GLY A 70 18.83 2.09 8.98
N MET A 71 17.53 2.13 9.30
CA MET A 71 16.49 2.63 8.38
C MET A 71 16.62 4.12 8.09
N GLU A 72 17.25 4.90 8.99
CA GLU A 72 17.52 6.33 8.77
C GLU A 72 18.34 6.62 7.51
N LYS A 73 19.11 5.62 7.03
CA LYS A 73 19.98 5.72 5.84
C LYS A 73 19.21 5.56 4.53
N LYS A 74 18.01 4.97 4.55
CA LYS A 74 17.23 4.70 3.35
C LYS A 74 15.77 5.07 3.58
N LYS A 75 15.37 6.23 3.08
CA LYS A 75 14.02 6.80 3.22
C LYS A 75 13.35 6.95 1.86
N PRO A 76 12.81 5.86 1.27
CA PRO A 76 12.12 5.93 -0.01
C PRO A 76 10.89 6.84 0.09
N LEU A 77 10.70 7.69 -0.93
CA LEU A 77 9.56 8.59 -1.01
C LEU A 77 8.25 7.78 -1.17
N GLY A 78 7.17 8.29 -0.59
CA GLY A 78 5.88 7.61 -0.57
C GLY A 78 5.77 6.48 0.45
N ASP A 79 6.88 6.06 1.05
CA ASP A 79 6.99 5.01 2.08
C ASP A 79 6.26 3.69 1.74
N GLY A 80 6.32 3.27 0.47
CA GLY A 80 5.73 2.01 0.02
C GLY A 80 4.22 2.03 -0.16
N LEU A 81 3.63 3.23 -0.30
CA LEU A 81 2.20 3.37 -0.60
C LEU A 81 1.95 4.51 -1.58
N VAL A 82 1.24 4.21 -2.66
CA VAL A 82 0.62 5.21 -3.54
C VAL A 82 -0.83 5.39 -3.10
N SER A 83 -1.27 6.61 -2.83
CA SER A 83 -2.57 6.90 -2.24
C SER A 83 -3.15 8.20 -2.76
N GLY A 84 -4.48 8.28 -2.88
CA GLY A 84 -5.14 9.47 -3.38
C GLY A 84 -6.59 9.20 -3.76
N TYR A 85 -7.09 9.92 -4.74
CA TYR A 85 -8.39 9.72 -5.34
C TYR A 85 -8.36 10.01 -6.85
N GLY A 86 -9.35 9.51 -7.55
CA GLY A 86 -9.59 9.77 -8.96
C GLY A 86 -11.01 9.40 -9.32
N THR A 87 -11.27 9.11 -10.58
CA THR A 87 -12.58 8.66 -11.05
C THR A 87 -12.51 7.31 -11.74
N VAL A 88 -13.61 6.58 -11.71
CA VAL A 88 -13.88 5.39 -12.52
C VAL A 88 -15.20 5.62 -13.23
N ASP A 89 -15.20 5.66 -14.54
CA ASP A 89 -16.38 6.04 -15.35
C ASP A 89 -16.99 7.37 -14.88
N GLY A 90 -16.15 8.37 -14.58
CA GLY A 90 -16.53 9.68 -14.08
C GLY A 90 -16.99 9.73 -12.62
N ARG A 91 -17.01 8.62 -11.89
CA ARG A 91 -17.44 8.56 -10.48
C ARG A 91 -16.24 8.64 -9.55
N PRO A 92 -16.26 9.46 -8.49
CA PRO A 92 -15.16 9.61 -7.57
C PRO A 92 -14.89 8.30 -6.79
N VAL A 93 -13.62 7.94 -6.66
CA VAL A 93 -13.15 6.78 -5.92
C VAL A 93 -11.89 7.16 -5.15
N ALA A 94 -11.85 6.84 -3.87
CA ALA A 94 -10.64 6.93 -3.05
C ALA A 94 -9.83 5.63 -3.21
N VAL A 95 -8.50 5.73 -3.36
CA VAL A 95 -7.67 4.57 -3.67
C VAL A 95 -6.34 4.61 -2.94
N TYR A 96 -5.88 3.44 -2.52
CA TYR A 96 -4.48 3.24 -2.09
C TYR A 96 -3.94 1.92 -2.65
N SER A 97 -2.65 1.90 -2.97
CA SER A 97 -1.96 0.73 -3.50
C SER A 97 -0.63 0.54 -2.80
N GLN A 98 -0.42 -0.64 -2.22
CA GLN A 98 0.85 -1.01 -1.60
C GLN A 98 1.92 -1.30 -2.66
N ASP A 99 3.11 -0.75 -2.45
CA ASP A 99 4.27 -0.93 -3.33
C ASP A 99 5.21 -1.98 -2.75
N PHE A 100 5.13 -3.19 -3.29
CA PHE A 100 5.98 -4.31 -2.88
C PHE A 100 7.47 -4.06 -3.10
N THR A 101 7.84 -3.13 -3.99
CA THR A 101 9.25 -2.76 -4.24
C THR A 101 9.89 -2.02 -3.07
N VAL A 102 9.06 -1.46 -2.17
CA VAL A 102 9.51 -0.74 -0.97
C VAL A 102 9.24 -1.58 0.27
N TYR A 103 10.28 -2.10 0.88
CA TYR A 103 10.20 -2.92 2.11
C TYR A 103 9.13 -4.04 2.05
N GLY A 104 8.94 -4.65 0.86
CA GLY A 104 7.96 -5.71 0.66
C GLY A 104 6.50 -5.27 0.86
N GLY A 105 6.19 -3.99 0.64
CA GLY A 105 4.85 -3.45 0.84
C GLY A 105 4.36 -3.46 2.30
N SER A 106 5.28 -3.62 3.27
CA SER A 106 4.92 -3.73 4.68
C SER A 106 4.32 -2.45 5.24
N LEU A 107 3.34 -2.60 6.14
CA LEU A 107 2.70 -1.47 6.82
C LEU A 107 3.68 -0.79 7.77
N SER A 108 3.91 0.49 7.58
CA SER A 108 4.64 1.39 8.47
C SER A 108 3.67 2.34 9.18
N GLN A 109 4.18 3.11 10.13
CA GLN A 109 3.39 4.19 10.70
C GLN A 109 2.93 5.19 9.63
N VAL A 110 3.84 5.67 8.77
CA VAL A 110 3.55 6.72 7.79
C VAL A 110 2.63 6.23 6.68
N ASN A 111 2.87 5.04 6.11
CA ASN A 111 1.96 4.56 5.09
C ASN A 111 0.59 4.16 5.66
N GLY A 112 0.52 3.72 6.93
CA GLY A 112 -0.73 3.53 7.64
C GLY A 112 -1.52 4.83 7.82
N GLU A 113 -0.86 5.93 8.21
CA GLU A 113 -1.47 7.27 8.26
C GLU A 113 -2.05 7.69 6.89
N LYS A 114 -1.37 7.34 5.78
CA LYS A 114 -1.87 7.59 4.42
C LYS A 114 -3.12 6.75 4.10
N ILE A 115 -3.17 5.48 4.51
CA ILE A 115 -4.37 4.63 4.35
C ILE A 115 -5.55 5.24 5.13
N VAL A 116 -5.35 5.59 6.39
CA VAL A 116 -6.36 6.24 7.24
C VAL A 116 -6.89 7.52 6.57
N LYS A 117 -6.00 8.36 6.04
CA LYS A 117 -6.36 9.58 5.31
C LYS A 117 -7.26 9.32 4.11
N VAL A 118 -6.96 8.26 3.33
CA VAL A 118 -7.79 7.84 2.18
C VAL A 118 -9.18 7.36 2.64
N GLN A 119 -9.23 6.54 3.68
CA GLN A 119 -10.49 6.06 4.26
C GLN A 119 -11.35 7.20 4.79
N GLU A 120 -10.74 8.16 5.51
CA GLU A 120 -11.44 9.35 5.99
C GLU A 120 -11.89 10.26 4.85
N PHE A 121 -11.10 10.37 3.78
CA PHE A 121 -11.51 11.08 2.57
C PHE A 121 -12.75 10.44 1.96
N ALA A 122 -12.77 9.12 1.81
CA ALA A 122 -13.92 8.37 1.29
C ALA A 122 -15.18 8.62 2.13
N LEU A 123 -15.05 8.49 3.46
CA LEU A 123 -16.17 8.74 4.39
C LEU A 123 -16.72 10.16 4.31
N ARG A 124 -15.85 11.17 4.24
CA ARG A 124 -16.26 12.57 4.16
C ARG A 124 -16.92 12.94 2.84
N ASN A 125 -16.53 12.29 1.75
CA ASN A 125 -17.04 12.59 0.40
C ASN A 125 -18.12 11.60 -0.07
N GLY A 126 -18.41 10.55 0.70
CA GLY A 126 -19.40 9.55 0.33
C GLY A 126 -19.04 8.74 -0.92
N CYS A 127 -17.74 8.51 -1.16
CA CYS A 127 -17.27 7.76 -2.32
C CYS A 127 -16.68 6.39 -1.91
N PRO A 128 -16.68 5.40 -2.83
CA PRO A 128 -16.05 4.12 -2.57
C PRO A 128 -14.56 4.24 -2.23
N VAL A 129 -14.05 3.30 -1.41
CA VAL A 129 -12.62 3.14 -1.18
C VAL A 129 -12.13 1.81 -1.76
N VAL A 130 -11.05 1.87 -2.53
CA VAL A 130 -10.40 0.69 -3.12
C VAL A 130 -9.00 0.55 -2.55
N GLY A 131 -8.74 -0.54 -1.85
CA GLY A 131 -7.42 -0.94 -1.38
C GLY A 131 -6.79 -1.98 -2.30
N ILE A 132 -5.61 -1.68 -2.85
CA ILE A 132 -4.84 -2.63 -3.66
C ILE A 132 -3.67 -3.13 -2.81
N LEU A 133 -3.76 -4.38 -2.38
CA LEU A 133 -2.93 -4.96 -1.33
C LEU A 133 -1.86 -5.89 -1.92
N ASP A 134 -0.62 -5.64 -1.54
CA ASP A 134 0.55 -6.43 -1.94
C ASP A 134 1.65 -6.20 -0.89
N GLY A 135 1.52 -6.81 0.28
CA GLY A 135 2.44 -6.57 1.37
C GLY A 135 2.45 -7.63 2.46
N GLY A 136 3.61 -7.80 3.07
CA GLY A 136 3.90 -8.85 4.05
C GLY A 136 3.43 -8.57 5.49
N GLY A 137 2.45 -7.66 5.71
CA GLY A 137 1.99 -7.32 7.06
C GLY A 137 2.72 -6.14 7.69
N ALA A 138 2.84 -6.11 9.02
CA ALA A 138 3.49 -5.01 9.75
C ALA A 138 4.99 -4.92 9.45
N ARG A 139 5.51 -3.70 9.32
CA ARG A 139 6.97 -3.44 9.25
C ARG A 139 7.58 -3.65 10.61
N ILE A 140 8.21 -4.81 10.82
CA ILE A 140 8.72 -5.24 12.13
C ILE A 140 9.77 -4.30 12.72
N GLN A 141 10.53 -3.60 11.89
CA GLN A 141 11.54 -2.62 12.32
C GLN A 141 10.92 -1.39 13.03
N GLU A 142 9.64 -1.12 12.81
CA GLU A 142 8.91 -0.03 13.46
C GLU A 142 8.12 -0.49 14.71
N GLY A 143 8.09 -1.80 14.97
CA GLY A 143 7.52 -2.37 16.18
C GLY A 143 6.06 -1.96 16.41
N VAL A 144 5.77 -1.50 17.62
CA VAL A 144 4.41 -1.12 18.05
C VAL A 144 3.81 0.02 17.23
N ALA A 145 4.63 0.94 16.72
CA ALA A 145 4.15 2.06 15.91
C ALA A 145 3.48 1.58 14.60
N SER A 146 4.07 0.56 13.96
CA SER A 146 3.46 -0.09 12.80
C SER A 146 2.16 -0.82 13.17
N LEU A 147 2.16 -1.58 14.28
CA LEU A 147 0.98 -2.33 14.73
C LEU A 147 -0.19 -1.42 15.10
N ALA A 148 0.07 -0.26 15.73
CA ALA A 148 -0.96 0.70 16.09
C ALA A 148 -1.76 1.20 14.90
N MET A 149 -1.15 1.30 13.72
CA MET A 149 -1.86 1.75 12.52
C MET A 149 -2.93 0.79 12.04
N PHE A 150 -2.79 -0.52 12.29
CA PHE A 150 -3.87 -1.46 12.00
C PHE A 150 -5.14 -1.15 12.81
N ALA A 151 -5.01 -0.69 14.06
CA ALA A 151 -6.17 -0.32 14.86
C ALA A 151 -6.95 0.85 14.23
N ASP A 152 -6.26 1.89 13.76
CA ASP A 152 -6.89 3.02 13.10
C ASP A 152 -7.53 2.63 11.75
N ILE A 153 -6.87 1.78 10.97
CA ILE A 153 -7.39 1.23 9.71
C ILE A 153 -8.68 0.43 9.99
N PHE A 154 -8.65 -0.49 10.97
CA PHE A 154 -9.83 -1.31 11.33
C PHE A 154 -10.99 -0.47 11.85
N ARG A 155 -10.70 0.54 12.70
CA ARG A 155 -11.71 1.50 13.14
C ARG A 155 -12.41 2.14 11.94
N ASN A 156 -11.66 2.60 10.95
CA ASN A 156 -12.24 3.22 9.76
C ASN A 156 -12.98 2.21 8.87
N ASN A 157 -12.51 0.95 8.76
CA ASN A 157 -13.28 -0.10 8.07
C ASN A 157 -14.65 -0.29 8.73
N VAL A 158 -14.70 -0.35 10.07
CA VAL A 158 -15.95 -0.48 10.81
C VAL A 158 -16.87 0.74 10.61
N HIS A 159 -16.33 1.96 10.69
CA HIS A 159 -17.11 3.19 10.47
C HIS A 159 -17.62 3.31 9.02
N ALA A 160 -16.90 2.79 8.06
CA ALA A 160 -17.27 2.81 6.64
C ALA A 160 -18.29 1.73 6.27
N SER A 161 -18.43 0.68 7.09
CA SER A 161 -19.35 -0.44 6.84
C SER A 161 -20.80 0.05 6.74
N GLY A 162 -21.46 -0.23 5.61
CA GLY A 162 -22.80 0.24 5.32
C GLY A 162 -22.92 1.75 4.99
N VAL A 163 -21.81 2.48 4.94
CA VAL A 163 -21.78 3.93 4.64
C VAL A 163 -21.20 4.18 3.25
N VAL A 164 -20.03 3.63 2.96
CA VAL A 164 -19.39 3.69 1.63
C VAL A 164 -18.90 2.31 1.24
N PRO A 165 -18.96 1.93 -0.06
CA PRO A 165 -18.41 0.67 -0.53
C PRO A 165 -16.90 0.55 -0.27
N GLN A 166 -16.49 -0.58 0.29
CA GLN A 166 -15.10 -0.91 0.58
C GLN A 166 -14.68 -2.13 -0.26
N ILE A 167 -13.68 -1.96 -1.12
CA ILE A 167 -13.23 -2.99 -2.06
C ILE A 167 -11.75 -3.28 -1.81
N SER A 168 -11.42 -4.54 -1.56
CA SER A 168 -10.05 -5.01 -1.38
C SER A 168 -9.61 -5.86 -2.57
N LEU A 169 -8.56 -5.43 -3.26
CA LEU A 169 -7.95 -6.16 -4.37
C LEU A 169 -6.62 -6.75 -3.89
N ILE A 170 -6.59 -8.05 -3.63
CA ILE A 170 -5.39 -8.75 -3.18
C ILE A 170 -4.54 -9.10 -4.41
N ARG A 171 -3.35 -8.52 -4.52
CA ARG A 171 -2.45 -8.64 -5.68
C ARG A 171 -1.13 -9.32 -5.34
N GLY A 172 -0.97 -9.74 -4.11
CA GLY A 172 0.22 -10.43 -3.60
C GLY A 172 -0.03 -10.99 -2.21
N PRO A 173 0.99 -11.20 -1.40
CA PRO A 173 0.81 -11.64 -0.02
C PRO A 173 0.06 -10.59 0.79
N SER A 174 -0.82 -11.07 1.66
CA SER A 174 -1.58 -10.27 2.63
C SER A 174 -1.67 -11.08 3.92
N ALA A 175 -0.72 -10.83 4.85
CA ALA A 175 -0.54 -11.66 6.04
C ALA A 175 -0.80 -10.88 7.34
N GLY A 176 -1.26 -11.57 8.37
CA GLY A 176 -1.53 -11.01 9.69
C GLY A 176 -2.59 -9.90 9.64
N GLY A 177 -2.32 -8.75 10.24
CA GLY A 177 -3.23 -7.60 10.22
C GLY A 177 -3.60 -7.11 8.82
N ALA A 178 -2.75 -7.35 7.82
CA ALA A 178 -3.06 -7.07 6.43
C ALA A 178 -4.15 -8.00 5.84
N ALA A 179 -4.40 -9.15 6.45
CA ALA A 179 -5.53 -10.01 6.10
C ALA A 179 -6.81 -9.61 6.82
N TYR A 180 -6.71 -9.00 8.01
CA TYR A 180 -7.88 -8.60 8.79
C TYR A 180 -8.64 -7.43 8.17
N SER A 181 -7.93 -6.41 7.68
CA SER A 181 -8.57 -5.27 7.03
C SER A 181 -9.43 -5.67 5.82
N PRO A 182 -8.94 -6.46 4.84
CA PRO A 182 -9.77 -6.96 3.76
C PRO A 182 -11.00 -7.74 4.23
N ALA A 183 -10.86 -8.55 5.28
CA ALA A 183 -11.97 -9.32 5.85
C ALA A 183 -13.07 -8.44 6.49
N LEU A 184 -12.78 -7.17 6.77
CA LEU A 184 -13.74 -6.17 7.26
C LEU A 184 -14.34 -5.33 6.12
N THR A 185 -13.95 -5.55 4.87
CA THR A 185 -14.46 -4.81 3.70
C THR A 185 -15.62 -5.55 3.03
N ASP A 186 -16.32 -4.89 2.10
CA ASP A 186 -17.53 -5.45 1.48
C ASP A 186 -17.22 -6.45 0.36
N TYR A 187 -16.13 -6.21 -0.39
CA TYR A 187 -15.71 -7.06 -1.50
C TYR A 187 -14.23 -7.35 -1.43
N VAL A 188 -13.88 -8.64 -1.52
CA VAL A 188 -12.50 -9.11 -1.63
C VAL A 188 -12.31 -9.82 -2.96
N VAL A 189 -11.39 -9.32 -3.76
CA VAL A 189 -11.02 -9.91 -5.05
C VAL A 189 -9.57 -10.38 -4.98
N MET A 190 -9.32 -11.63 -5.25
CA MET A 190 -7.98 -12.24 -5.24
C MET A 190 -7.56 -12.67 -6.63
N VAL A 191 -6.26 -12.55 -6.92
CA VAL A 191 -5.69 -13.01 -8.19
C VAL A 191 -5.14 -14.42 -8.03
N ASP A 192 -5.62 -15.33 -8.87
CA ASP A 192 -5.16 -16.72 -8.89
C ASP A 192 -3.63 -16.84 -8.93
N LYS A 193 -3.06 -17.72 -8.12
CA LYS A 193 -1.63 -18.06 -8.03
C LYS A 193 -0.69 -16.97 -7.50
N THR A 194 -1.11 -15.72 -7.44
CA THR A 194 -0.24 -14.62 -6.99
C THR A 194 -0.69 -13.96 -5.70
N SER A 195 -1.95 -14.14 -5.33
CA SER A 195 -2.54 -13.57 -4.13
C SER A 195 -2.65 -14.62 -3.03
N HIS A 196 -2.22 -14.24 -1.84
CA HIS A 196 -2.38 -15.09 -0.66
C HIS A 196 -2.90 -14.24 0.50
N MET A 197 -3.90 -14.73 1.20
CA MET A 197 -4.50 -14.08 2.36
C MET A 197 -4.60 -15.07 3.51
N PHE A 198 -3.81 -14.88 4.56
CA PHE A 198 -3.80 -15.76 5.73
C PHE A 198 -3.36 -14.99 6.99
N ILE A 199 -3.75 -15.49 8.15
CA ILE A 199 -3.37 -14.92 9.45
C ILE A 199 -1.89 -15.08 9.68
N THR A 200 -1.35 -16.28 9.40
CA THR A 200 0.07 -16.61 9.56
C THR A 200 0.51 -17.56 8.45
N GLY A 201 1.80 -17.53 8.11
CA GLY A 201 2.34 -18.33 7.01
C GLY A 201 2.55 -19.81 7.35
N PRO A 202 2.83 -20.66 6.32
CA PRO A 202 2.99 -22.10 6.45
C PRO A 202 4.00 -22.54 7.52
N ASP A 203 5.15 -21.87 7.63
CA ASP A 203 6.20 -22.22 8.59
C ASP A 203 5.73 -22.10 10.06
N VAL A 204 4.93 -21.08 10.35
CA VAL A 204 4.36 -20.89 11.69
C VAL A 204 3.31 -21.95 11.98
N ILE A 205 2.44 -22.27 11.00
CA ILE A 205 1.43 -23.33 11.13
C ILE A 205 2.13 -24.67 11.40
N LYS A 206 3.13 -25.02 10.61
CA LYS A 206 3.91 -26.25 10.80
C LYS A 206 4.51 -26.33 12.20
N THR A 207 5.03 -25.22 12.71
CA THR A 207 5.64 -25.17 14.04
C THR A 207 4.62 -25.31 15.16
N VAL A 208 3.43 -24.72 15.01
CA VAL A 208 2.42 -24.65 16.08
C VAL A 208 1.46 -25.85 16.06
N THR A 209 0.99 -26.25 14.87
CA THR A 209 -0.02 -27.30 14.72
C THR A 209 0.55 -28.63 14.21
N GLY A 210 1.75 -28.63 13.65
CA GLY A 210 2.37 -29.79 13.00
C GLY A 210 1.86 -30.03 11.57
N GLU A 211 0.96 -29.20 11.05
CA GLU A 211 0.41 -29.34 9.70
C GLU A 211 1.41 -28.85 8.65
N ASP A 212 1.59 -29.61 7.57
CA ASP A 212 2.41 -29.26 6.43
C ASP A 212 1.52 -28.77 5.28
N VAL A 213 1.43 -27.48 5.09
CA VAL A 213 0.58 -26.82 4.09
C VAL A 213 1.41 -25.83 3.27
N ASP A 214 1.10 -25.69 1.99
CA ASP A 214 1.68 -24.64 1.16
C ASP A 214 0.85 -23.34 1.21
N MET A 215 1.40 -22.27 0.64
CA MET A 215 0.76 -20.94 0.66
C MET A 215 -0.57 -20.92 -0.11
N GLU A 216 -0.65 -21.68 -1.21
CA GLU A 216 -1.85 -21.72 -2.07
C GLU A 216 -3.00 -22.45 -1.37
N THR A 217 -2.70 -23.60 -0.77
CA THR A 217 -3.68 -24.38 0.01
C THR A 217 -4.16 -23.63 1.24
N LEU A 218 -3.25 -22.86 1.87
CA LEU A 218 -3.55 -22.13 3.11
C LEU A 218 -4.41 -20.90 2.88
N GLY A 219 -4.16 -20.16 1.81
CA GLY A 219 -4.82 -18.87 1.61
C GLY A 219 -4.72 -18.35 0.18
N GLY A 220 -4.67 -19.23 -0.80
CA GLY A 220 -4.76 -18.87 -2.21
C GLY A 220 -6.14 -18.39 -2.63
N ALA A 221 -6.29 -18.04 -3.90
CA ALA A 221 -7.54 -17.52 -4.45
C ALA A 221 -8.59 -18.62 -4.74
N ARG A 222 -8.24 -19.89 -4.62
CA ARG A 222 -9.10 -21.06 -4.89
C ARG A 222 -9.33 -21.90 -3.65
#